data_76d07cc367a829e931e142be5fe18ce7
#
_entry.id   76d07cc367a829e931e142be5fe18ce7
#
_cell.length_a   1.000
_cell.length_b   1.000
_cell.length_c   1.000
_cell.angle_alpha   90.00
_cell.angle_beta   90.00
_cell.angle_gamma   90.00
#
_symmetry.space_group_name_H-M   'P 1'
#
loop_
_entity.id
_entity.type
_entity.pdbx_description
1 polymer ?
#
loop_
_entity_poly.entity_id
_entity_poly.type
_entity_poly.pdbx_seq_one_letter_code
_entity_poly.pdbx_strand_id
1 'polypeptide(L)'
;ATLPVVTMSFGIVKGAYDYRVRRRRVYLPNLPKAFEGIKIGQLSDIHSGSFFDKTAVEGGIDLLLKEKPDAIFFTGDLVNNETREVAQYVDLFSRLKADLGVFSTLGNHDYGDYKAWSSPMAKARNLQEMIKVHERMGWRLLMNEHEVLRMGTDQLAVIGVENWGAGRFAKYGNLEEAARHAEGDVKLLLSHDPSHWDAQVRTQQPDIDLMFAGHTHGMQLGVEIGDFRWSPSKYIYKQWADLYQEGNQDLYVNRGFGFLGFPGRIGIYPEITILELTSRPLV
;
A
#
# COMPACT_ATOMS: atom_id res chain seq x y z
N ALA A 1 8.11 -36.61 -3.36
CA ALA A 1 8.93 -35.53 -3.97
C ALA A 1 8.17 -34.67 -4.99
N THR A 2 6.95 -35.04 -5.39
CA THR A 2 6.17 -34.34 -6.45
C THR A 2 5.33 -33.16 -5.91
N LEU A 3 4.74 -33.26 -4.70
CA LEU A 3 3.83 -32.26 -4.15
C LEU A 3 4.46 -30.86 -3.99
N PRO A 4 5.66 -30.70 -3.40
CA PRO A 4 6.29 -29.37 -3.29
C PRO A 4 6.54 -28.73 -4.66
N VAL A 5 7.00 -29.50 -5.64
CA VAL A 5 7.25 -29.00 -7.01
C VAL A 5 5.96 -28.52 -7.66
N VAL A 6 4.89 -29.31 -7.56
CA VAL A 6 3.56 -28.92 -8.08
C VAL A 6 3.05 -27.67 -7.41
N THR A 7 3.15 -27.56 -6.08
CA THR A 7 2.70 -26.39 -5.32
C THR A 7 3.49 -25.14 -5.70
N MET A 8 4.82 -25.25 -5.83
CA MET A 8 5.67 -24.12 -6.25
C MET A 8 5.36 -23.68 -7.68
N SER A 9 5.23 -24.64 -8.62
CA SER A 9 4.87 -24.34 -10.00
C SER A 9 3.50 -23.66 -10.10
N PHE A 10 2.51 -24.13 -9.35
CA PHE A 10 1.20 -23.51 -9.28
C PHE A 10 1.31 -22.09 -8.71
N GLY A 11 2.09 -21.87 -7.64
CA GLY A 11 2.34 -20.56 -7.04
C GLY A 11 2.95 -19.57 -8.04
N ILE A 12 3.87 -20.04 -8.89
CA ILE A 12 4.53 -19.21 -9.91
C ILE A 12 3.58 -18.90 -11.07
N VAL A 13 2.95 -19.92 -11.65
CA VAL A 13 2.17 -19.76 -12.89
C VAL A 13 0.81 -19.10 -12.64
N LYS A 14 0.15 -19.45 -11.54
CA LYS A 14 -1.20 -18.97 -11.23
C LYS A 14 -1.25 -18.11 -9.99
N GLY A 15 -0.61 -18.51 -8.90
CA GLY A 15 -0.70 -17.81 -7.62
C GLY A 15 -0.17 -16.37 -7.66
N ALA A 16 0.86 -16.12 -8.47
CA ALA A 16 1.47 -14.79 -8.64
C ALA A 16 0.48 -13.73 -9.17
N TYR A 17 -0.53 -14.15 -9.93
CA TYR A 17 -1.50 -13.28 -10.60
C TYR A 17 -2.96 -13.61 -10.27
N ASP A 18 -3.23 -14.42 -9.25
CA ASP A 18 -4.59 -14.70 -8.75
C ASP A 18 -5.06 -13.56 -7.83
N TYR A 19 -5.29 -12.39 -8.44
CA TYR A 19 -5.67 -11.18 -7.72
C TYR A 19 -6.97 -11.36 -6.95
N ARG A 20 -6.96 -10.98 -5.65
CA ARG A 20 -8.12 -11.05 -4.77
C ARG A 20 -8.56 -9.64 -4.36
N VAL A 21 -9.81 -9.30 -4.67
CA VAL A 21 -10.41 -8.06 -4.18
C VAL A 21 -10.94 -8.30 -2.76
N ARG A 22 -10.33 -7.62 -1.79
CA ARG A 22 -10.74 -7.68 -0.38
C ARG A 22 -11.48 -6.41 -0.01
N ARG A 23 -12.72 -6.58 0.42
CA ARG A 23 -13.59 -5.48 0.82
C ARG A 23 -13.77 -5.51 2.32
N ARG A 24 -13.57 -4.34 2.97
CA ARG A 24 -13.81 -4.13 4.39
C ARG A 24 -14.58 -2.82 4.58
N ARG A 25 -15.41 -2.78 5.59
CA ARG A 25 -15.97 -1.54 6.11
C ARG A 25 -15.16 -1.14 7.34
N VAL A 26 -14.83 0.14 7.44
CA VAL A 26 -14.08 0.70 8.57
C VAL A 26 -14.95 1.74 9.24
N TYR A 27 -15.18 1.56 10.53
CA TYR A 27 -15.96 2.48 11.34
C TYR A 27 -15.08 3.60 11.88
N LEU A 28 -15.33 4.82 11.44
CA LEU A 28 -14.66 6.02 11.90
C LEU A 28 -15.72 6.96 12.50
N PRO A 29 -15.84 7.07 13.84
CA PRO A 29 -16.92 7.79 14.49
C PRO A 29 -16.99 9.27 14.12
N ASN A 30 -15.85 9.87 13.78
CA ASN A 30 -15.72 11.29 13.40
C ASN A 30 -15.82 11.51 11.88
N LEU A 31 -16.15 10.47 11.09
CA LEU A 31 -16.24 10.62 9.63
C LEU A 31 -17.30 11.66 9.26
N PRO A 32 -16.93 12.75 8.57
CA PRO A 32 -17.87 13.76 8.14
C PRO A 32 -18.92 13.18 7.18
N LYS A 33 -20.12 13.71 7.24
CA LYS A 33 -21.29 13.18 6.52
C LYS A 33 -21.07 13.11 5.00
N ALA A 34 -20.37 14.07 4.42
CA ALA A 34 -20.09 14.07 2.98
C ALA A 34 -19.21 12.89 2.54
N PHE A 35 -18.41 12.33 3.45
CA PHE A 35 -17.54 11.19 3.20
C PHE A 35 -18.15 9.84 3.60
N GLU A 36 -19.42 9.80 4.04
CA GLU A 36 -20.11 8.54 4.40
C GLU A 36 -20.21 7.62 3.20
N GLY A 37 -19.70 6.41 3.33
CA GLY A 37 -19.75 5.37 2.30
C GLY A 37 -18.71 5.51 1.19
N ILE A 38 -17.75 6.46 1.29
CA ILE A 38 -16.67 6.55 0.31
C ILE A 38 -15.84 5.25 0.29
N LYS A 39 -15.40 4.89 -0.92
CA LYS A 39 -14.57 3.72 -1.16
C LYS A 39 -13.14 4.14 -1.46
N ILE A 40 -12.20 3.65 -0.68
CA ILE A 40 -10.78 3.83 -0.92
C ILE A 40 -10.22 2.52 -1.48
N GLY A 41 -9.69 2.58 -2.71
CA GLY A 41 -8.92 1.49 -3.28
C GLY A 41 -7.47 1.56 -2.79
N GLN A 42 -6.88 0.46 -2.32
CA GLN A 42 -5.46 0.42 -1.98
C GLN A 42 -4.72 -0.62 -2.81
N LEU A 43 -3.59 -0.21 -3.37
CA LEU A 43 -2.53 -1.07 -3.88
C LEU A 43 -1.25 -0.83 -3.09
N SER A 44 -0.41 -1.85 -2.99
CA SER A 44 0.91 -1.80 -2.37
C SER A 44 1.84 -2.81 -3.01
N ASP A 45 3.15 -2.62 -2.86
CA ASP A 45 4.13 -3.66 -3.17
C ASP A 45 3.95 -4.22 -4.59
N ILE A 46 3.97 -3.34 -5.56
CA ILE A 46 3.79 -3.69 -6.99
C ILE A 46 5.01 -4.46 -7.50
N HIS A 47 6.22 -4.02 -7.14
CA HIS A 47 7.47 -4.67 -7.56
C HIS A 47 7.51 -4.95 -9.07
N SER A 48 7.31 -3.92 -9.86
CA SER A 48 7.15 -4.00 -11.32
C SER A 48 8.30 -4.73 -12.03
N GLY A 49 9.51 -4.73 -11.45
CA GLY A 49 10.66 -5.48 -11.95
C GLY A 49 10.53 -7.01 -11.85
N SER A 50 9.55 -7.51 -11.09
CA SER A 50 9.30 -8.95 -10.93
C SER A 50 8.29 -9.49 -11.94
N PHE A 51 7.50 -8.64 -12.60
CA PHE A 51 6.43 -9.10 -13.49
C PHE A 51 6.95 -9.68 -14.81
N PHE A 52 6.36 -10.78 -15.23
CA PHE A 52 6.61 -11.43 -16.51
C PHE A 52 5.35 -11.61 -17.37
N ASP A 53 4.16 -11.21 -16.87
CA ASP A 53 2.88 -11.26 -17.60
C ASP A 53 2.15 -9.90 -17.46
N LYS A 54 2.34 -9.03 -18.46
CA LYS A 54 1.71 -7.69 -18.48
C LYS A 54 0.19 -7.78 -18.59
N THR A 55 -0.34 -8.78 -19.31
CA THR A 55 -1.80 -8.96 -19.46
C THR A 55 -2.45 -9.34 -18.13
N ALA A 56 -1.79 -10.18 -17.33
CA ALA A 56 -2.28 -10.51 -16.01
C ALA A 56 -2.26 -9.27 -15.07
N VAL A 57 -1.20 -8.45 -15.12
CA VAL A 57 -1.13 -7.18 -14.38
C VAL A 57 -2.26 -6.24 -14.79
N GLU A 58 -2.54 -6.11 -16.10
CA GLU A 58 -3.67 -5.33 -16.61
C GLU A 58 -5.00 -5.82 -16.05
N GLY A 59 -5.22 -7.15 -16.01
CA GLY A 59 -6.40 -7.74 -15.39
C GLY A 59 -6.56 -7.36 -13.92
N GLY A 60 -5.46 -7.27 -13.16
CA GLY A 60 -5.46 -6.79 -11.78
C GLY A 60 -5.90 -5.32 -11.67
N ILE A 61 -5.39 -4.46 -12.55
CA ILE A 61 -5.81 -3.04 -12.60
C ILE A 61 -7.30 -2.91 -12.96
N ASP A 62 -7.77 -3.70 -13.92
CA ASP A 62 -9.20 -3.72 -14.31
C ASP A 62 -10.10 -4.15 -13.14
N LEU A 63 -9.67 -5.08 -12.29
CA LEU A 63 -10.40 -5.46 -11.10
C LEU A 63 -10.54 -4.29 -10.11
N LEU A 64 -9.48 -3.50 -9.87
CA LEU A 64 -9.57 -2.31 -9.02
C LEU A 64 -10.52 -1.26 -9.61
N LEU A 65 -10.38 -0.95 -10.91
CA LEU A 65 -11.20 0.06 -11.58
C LEU A 65 -12.68 -0.33 -11.62
N LYS A 66 -12.98 -1.63 -11.71
CA LYS A 66 -14.37 -2.14 -11.63
C LYS A 66 -15.06 -1.84 -10.31
N GLU A 67 -14.31 -1.72 -9.22
CA GLU A 67 -14.85 -1.37 -7.90
C GLU A 67 -15.26 0.11 -7.80
N LYS A 68 -14.81 0.96 -8.74
CA LYS A 68 -15.08 2.40 -8.80
C LYS A 68 -14.75 3.07 -7.45
N PRO A 69 -13.50 3.02 -6.99
CA PRO A 69 -13.11 3.71 -5.77
C PRO A 69 -13.19 5.22 -5.95
N ASP A 70 -13.58 5.94 -4.89
CA ASP A 70 -13.62 7.40 -4.86
C ASP A 70 -12.22 8.03 -4.71
N ALA A 71 -11.31 7.31 -4.03
CA ALA A 71 -9.88 7.62 -3.95
C ALA A 71 -9.06 6.33 -4.12
N ILE A 72 -7.81 6.46 -4.60
CA ILE A 72 -6.87 5.33 -4.69
C ILE A 72 -5.60 5.68 -3.92
N PHE A 73 -5.16 4.76 -3.04
CA PHE A 73 -3.94 4.89 -2.27
C PHE A 73 -2.91 3.84 -2.71
N PHE A 74 -1.68 4.28 -2.93
CA PHE A 74 -0.54 3.41 -3.18
C PHE A 74 0.46 3.56 -2.03
N THR A 75 0.72 2.45 -1.34
CA THR A 75 1.51 2.45 -0.10
C THR A 75 2.95 1.96 -0.28
N GLY A 76 3.55 2.22 -1.46
CA GLY A 76 4.99 2.03 -1.69
C GLY A 76 5.39 0.71 -2.31
N ASP A 77 6.69 0.60 -2.61
CA ASP A 77 7.33 -0.50 -3.31
C ASP A 77 6.80 -0.69 -4.75
N LEU A 78 6.94 0.37 -5.55
CA LEU A 78 6.60 0.34 -6.99
C LEU A 78 7.57 -0.53 -7.79
N VAL A 79 8.84 -0.54 -7.39
CA VAL A 79 9.93 -1.25 -8.08
C VAL A 79 10.70 -2.17 -7.12
N ASN A 80 11.59 -3.02 -7.65
CA ASN A 80 12.50 -3.83 -6.83
C ASN A 80 13.73 -3.02 -6.40
N ASN A 81 14.35 -2.27 -7.34
CA ASN A 81 15.59 -1.54 -7.09
C ASN A 81 15.73 -0.28 -7.94
N GLU A 82 15.16 -0.23 -9.14
CA GLU A 82 15.41 0.83 -10.10
C GLU A 82 14.13 1.34 -10.73
N THR A 83 13.99 2.64 -10.84
CA THR A 83 12.82 3.29 -11.45
C THR A 83 12.54 2.80 -12.88
N ARG A 84 13.58 2.43 -13.65
CA ARG A 84 13.40 1.92 -15.02
C ARG A 84 12.55 0.63 -15.09
N GLU A 85 12.43 -0.12 -13.99
CA GLU A 85 11.66 -1.36 -13.94
C GLU A 85 10.17 -1.13 -14.20
N VAL A 86 9.65 0.04 -13.84
CA VAL A 86 8.24 0.39 -14.07
C VAL A 86 7.96 0.94 -15.48
N ALA A 87 9.00 1.23 -16.28
CA ALA A 87 8.85 1.99 -17.52
C ALA A 87 7.78 1.42 -18.48
N GLN A 88 7.72 0.10 -18.62
CA GLN A 88 6.73 -0.55 -19.51
C GLN A 88 5.29 -0.60 -18.94
N TYR A 89 5.12 -0.23 -17.67
CA TYR A 89 3.83 -0.25 -16.96
C TYR A 89 3.27 1.15 -16.69
N VAL A 90 4.00 2.23 -16.96
CA VAL A 90 3.58 3.61 -16.68
C VAL A 90 2.22 3.91 -17.29
N ASP A 91 2.02 3.58 -18.58
CA ASP A 91 0.74 3.82 -19.26
C ASP A 91 -0.41 3.01 -18.62
N LEU A 92 -0.12 1.78 -18.17
CA LEU A 92 -1.09 0.93 -17.50
C LEU A 92 -1.50 1.52 -16.14
N PHE A 93 -0.53 1.89 -15.32
CA PHE A 93 -0.81 2.47 -14.00
C PHE A 93 -1.40 3.89 -14.08
N SER A 94 -1.15 4.64 -15.18
CA SER A 94 -1.79 5.93 -15.46
C SER A 94 -3.32 5.82 -15.66
N ARG A 95 -3.84 4.61 -15.87
CA ARG A 95 -5.29 4.34 -15.93
C ARG A 95 -5.96 4.43 -14.56
N LEU A 96 -5.18 4.30 -13.46
CA LEU A 96 -5.69 4.45 -12.10
C LEU A 96 -6.04 5.91 -11.88
N LYS A 97 -7.34 6.19 -11.82
CA LYS A 97 -7.92 7.51 -11.60
C LYS A 97 -9.14 7.37 -10.69
N ALA A 98 -9.35 8.34 -9.83
CA ALA A 98 -10.49 8.42 -8.94
C ALA A 98 -10.89 9.89 -8.75
N ASP A 99 -12.16 10.15 -8.43
CA ASP A 99 -12.68 11.52 -8.35
C ASP A 99 -12.00 12.36 -7.27
N LEU A 100 -11.64 11.74 -6.15
CA LEU A 100 -10.90 12.40 -5.07
C LEU A 100 -9.37 12.34 -5.26
N GLY A 101 -8.89 11.64 -6.27
CA GLY A 101 -7.47 11.55 -6.61
C GLY A 101 -6.81 10.21 -6.33
N VAL A 102 -5.54 10.14 -6.74
CA VAL A 102 -4.64 9.01 -6.46
C VAL A 102 -3.47 9.54 -5.65
N PHE A 103 -3.29 9.01 -4.44
CA PHE A 103 -2.25 9.40 -3.50
C PHE A 103 -1.27 8.26 -3.30
N SER A 104 0.00 8.58 -3.20
CA SER A 104 1.05 7.57 -3.08
C SER A 104 2.12 7.97 -2.07
N THR A 105 2.81 6.97 -1.53
CA THR A 105 4.05 7.14 -0.78
C THR A 105 5.09 6.15 -1.29
N LEU A 106 6.33 6.29 -0.84
CA LEU A 106 7.43 5.39 -1.20
C LEU A 106 7.60 4.29 -0.15
N GLY A 107 7.95 3.08 -0.62
CA GLY A 107 8.43 1.98 0.20
C GLY A 107 9.96 1.88 0.21
N ASN A 108 10.50 0.93 0.96
CA ASN A 108 11.93 0.79 1.13
C ASN A 108 12.69 0.43 -0.17
N HIS A 109 12.04 -0.21 -1.12
CA HIS A 109 12.65 -0.57 -2.41
C HIS A 109 12.75 0.61 -3.39
N ASP A 110 11.91 1.63 -3.24
CA ASP A 110 11.81 2.74 -4.20
C ASP A 110 13.03 3.69 -4.16
N TYR A 111 13.83 3.66 -3.09
CA TYR A 111 15.05 4.48 -2.95
C TYR A 111 16.28 3.86 -3.61
N GLY A 112 16.22 2.61 -4.06
CA GLY A 112 17.34 1.89 -4.66
C GLY A 112 18.46 1.55 -3.67
N ASP A 113 18.11 1.35 -2.37
CA ASP A 113 19.08 1.06 -1.30
C ASP A 113 19.71 -0.33 -1.40
N TYR A 114 19.03 -1.25 -2.09
CA TYR A 114 19.46 -2.66 -2.21
C TYR A 114 20.32 -2.94 -3.44
N LYS A 115 20.73 -1.89 -4.16
CA LYS A 115 21.56 -1.99 -5.35
C LYS A 115 22.86 -1.22 -5.17
N ALA A 116 23.96 -1.78 -5.70
CA ALA A 116 25.20 -1.04 -5.89
C ALA A 116 25.07 -0.06 -7.07
N TRP A 117 25.29 1.23 -6.83
CA TRP A 117 25.24 2.28 -7.83
C TRP A 117 26.64 2.70 -8.25
N SER A 118 26.80 3.13 -9.50
CA SER A 118 28.07 3.64 -10.04
C SER A 118 28.56 4.92 -9.34
N SER A 119 27.63 5.68 -8.73
CA SER A 119 27.92 6.86 -7.92
C SER A 119 26.70 7.25 -7.06
N PRO A 120 26.90 8.03 -5.98
CA PRO A 120 25.77 8.61 -5.21
C PRO A 120 24.83 9.45 -6.09
N MET A 121 25.38 10.14 -7.10
CA MET A 121 24.58 10.93 -8.04
C MET A 121 23.70 10.04 -8.92
N ALA A 122 24.16 8.85 -9.30
CA ALA A 122 23.33 7.90 -10.05
C ALA A 122 22.12 7.43 -9.23
N LYS A 123 22.31 7.15 -7.94
CA LYS A 123 21.22 6.83 -7.00
C LYS A 123 20.25 8.00 -6.83
N ALA A 124 20.76 9.21 -6.62
CA ALA A 124 19.93 10.40 -6.48
C ALA A 124 19.08 10.66 -7.74
N ARG A 125 19.65 10.48 -8.93
CA ARG A 125 18.91 10.57 -10.20
C ARG A 125 17.80 9.52 -10.29
N ASN A 126 18.05 8.30 -9.84
CA ASN A 126 17.02 7.26 -9.83
C ASN A 126 15.80 7.66 -8.97
N LEU A 127 16.03 8.23 -7.77
CA LEU A 127 14.95 8.73 -6.92
C LEU A 127 14.23 9.91 -7.56
N GLN A 128 14.94 10.84 -8.20
CA GLN A 128 14.29 11.94 -8.93
C GLN A 128 13.42 11.42 -10.08
N GLU A 129 13.87 10.40 -10.81
CA GLU A 129 13.05 9.77 -11.84
C GLU A 129 11.84 9.03 -11.24
N MET A 130 11.95 8.44 -10.04
CA MET A 130 10.83 7.85 -9.32
C MET A 130 9.74 8.89 -9.05
N ILE A 131 10.11 10.06 -8.53
CA ILE A 131 9.18 11.17 -8.29
C ILE A 131 8.46 11.56 -9.59
N LYS A 132 9.21 11.73 -10.69
CA LYS A 132 8.62 12.07 -12.01
C LYS A 132 7.74 10.95 -12.57
N VAL A 133 8.00 9.69 -12.25
CA VAL A 133 7.14 8.56 -12.65
C VAL A 133 5.78 8.67 -11.99
N HIS A 134 5.71 8.95 -10.68
CA HIS A 134 4.45 9.19 -9.99
C HIS A 134 3.68 10.36 -10.61
N GLU A 135 4.37 11.46 -10.89
CA GLU A 135 3.77 12.63 -11.57
C GLU A 135 3.23 12.26 -12.97
N ARG A 136 4.00 11.52 -13.78
CA ARG A 136 3.56 11.06 -15.11
C ARG A 136 2.35 10.14 -15.06
N MET A 137 2.24 9.31 -14.02
CA MET A 137 1.07 8.47 -13.78
C MET A 137 -0.15 9.27 -13.28
N GLY A 138 0.05 10.54 -12.94
CA GLY A 138 -0.99 11.39 -12.35
C GLY A 138 -1.26 11.07 -10.87
N TRP A 139 -0.30 10.48 -10.18
CA TRP A 139 -0.39 10.17 -8.76
C TRP A 139 0.26 11.29 -7.94
N ARG A 140 -0.45 11.75 -6.92
CA ARG A 140 0.08 12.70 -5.96
C ARG A 140 0.98 11.95 -4.97
N LEU A 141 2.29 12.03 -5.18
CA LEU A 141 3.28 11.47 -4.27
C LEU A 141 3.41 12.37 -3.05
N LEU A 142 3.24 11.81 -1.87
CA LEU A 142 3.38 12.47 -0.58
C LEU A 142 4.69 12.02 0.08
N MET A 143 5.61 12.97 0.28
CA MET A 143 6.93 12.72 0.85
C MET A 143 7.09 13.54 2.13
N ASN A 144 6.60 13.00 3.26
CA ASN A 144 6.49 13.69 4.56
C ASN A 144 5.59 14.93 4.49
N GLU A 145 4.46 14.83 3.81
CA GLU A 145 3.51 15.91 3.60
C GLU A 145 2.07 15.37 3.59
N HIS A 146 1.10 16.26 3.48
CA HIS A 146 -0.31 15.90 3.45
C HIS A 146 -1.08 16.69 2.40
N GLU A 147 -2.27 16.17 2.06
CA GLU A 147 -3.30 16.83 1.27
C GLU A 147 -4.62 16.83 2.03
N VAL A 148 -5.46 17.84 1.82
CA VAL A 148 -6.78 17.92 2.42
C VAL A 148 -7.84 17.74 1.34
N LEU A 149 -8.57 16.63 1.42
CA LEU A 149 -9.73 16.37 0.58
C LEU A 149 -10.92 17.17 1.08
N ARG A 150 -11.66 17.79 0.17
CA ARG A 150 -12.81 18.64 0.50
C ARG A 150 -14.05 18.17 -0.25
N MET A 151 -15.13 17.96 0.49
CA MET A 151 -16.47 17.69 -0.07
C MET A 151 -17.46 18.66 0.58
N GLY A 152 -17.81 19.74 -0.15
CA GLY A 152 -18.56 20.86 0.44
C GLY A 152 -17.76 21.55 1.54
N THR A 153 -18.28 21.56 2.76
CA THR A 153 -17.62 22.11 3.96
C THR A 153 -16.78 21.07 4.71
N ASP A 154 -16.98 19.80 4.43
CA ASP A 154 -16.36 18.70 5.14
C ASP A 154 -14.93 18.44 4.62
N GLN A 155 -14.03 18.06 5.51
CA GLN A 155 -12.61 17.87 5.22
C GLN A 155 -12.08 16.54 5.77
N LEU A 156 -11.18 15.92 5.02
CA LEU A 156 -10.45 14.72 5.39
C LEU A 156 -8.98 14.91 5.02
N ALA A 157 -8.06 14.66 5.95
CA ALA A 157 -6.64 14.72 5.67
C ALA A 157 -6.09 13.38 5.16
N VAL A 158 -5.30 13.44 4.09
CA VAL A 158 -4.48 12.31 3.60
C VAL A 158 -3.03 12.67 3.86
N ILE A 159 -2.39 11.96 4.79
CA ILE A 159 -1.01 12.18 5.22
C ILE A 159 -0.15 11.09 4.60
N GLY A 160 0.99 11.44 4.01
CA GLY A 160 1.95 10.47 3.47
C GLY A 160 3.32 10.67 4.08
N VAL A 161 3.89 9.58 4.60
CA VAL A 161 5.28 9.57 5.07
C VAL A 161 6.14 8.74 4.14
N GLU A 162 7.37 9.19 3.93
CA GLU A 162 8.41 8.39 3.31
C GLU A 162 8.68 7.11 4.11
N ASN A 163 9.41 6.16 3.55
CA ASN A 163 9.65 4.88 4.22
C ASN A 163 10.18 5.04 5.65
N TRP A 164 9.50 4.43 6.59
CA TRP A 164 9.90 4.31 7.99
C TRP A 164 9.46 2.95 8.55
N GLY A 165 10.37 2.22 9.17
CA GLY A 165 10.10 0.94 9.84
C GLY A 165 10.95 0.77 11.10
N ALA A 166 10.45 0.02 12.07
CA ALA A 166 11.15 -0.23 13.33
C ALA A 166 12.42 -1.07 13.18
N GLY A 167 12.55 -1.82 12.07
CA GLY A 167 13.68 -2.70 11.77
C GLY A 167 14.93 -1.98 11.28
N ARG A 168 15.69 -2.68 10.44
CA ARG A 168 16.97 -2.20 9.86
C ARG A 168 16.82 -1.42 8.56
N PHE A 169 15.59 -1.22 8.09
CA PHE A 169 15.31 -0.47 6.88
C PHE A 169 15.69 1.00 7.05
N ALA A 170 16.05 1.64 5.94
CA ALA A 170 16.33 3.08 5.95
C ALA A 170 15.09 3.87 6.38
N LYS A 171 15.32 4.91 7.18
CA LYS A 171 14.27 5.74 7.77
C LYS A 171 14.34 7.13 7.16
N TYR A 172 13.50 7.36 6.16
CA TYR A 172 13.33 8.65 5.49
C TYR A 172 12.10 9.39 6.02
N GLY A 173 11.13 8.63 6.59
CA GLY A 173 9.86 9.15 7.09
C GLY A 173 10.02 10.07 8.29
N ASN A 174 9.30 11.20 8.24
CA ASN A 174 9.15 12.18 9.31
C ASN A 174 7.65 12.42 9.57
N LEU A 175 7.10 11.66 10.52
CA LEU A 175 5.67 11.68 10.83
C LEU A 175 5.23 13.05 11.38
N GLU A 176 6.05 13.70 12.21
CA GLU A 176 5.76 15.02 12.76
C GLU A 176 5.62 16.07 11.65
N GLU A 177 6.53 16.07 10.68
CA GLU A 177 6.48 16.97 9.53
C GLU A 177 5.26 16.70 8.66
N ALA A 178 5.01 15.42 8.33
CA ALA A 178 3.90 15.01 7.49
C ALA A 178 2.53 15.40 8.08
N ALA A 179 2.37 15.25 9.40
CA ALA A 179 1.12 15.53 10.09
C ALA A 179 0.98 17.00 10.53
N ARG A 180 2.06 17.82 10.44
CA ARG A 180 2.05 19.21 10.87
C ARG A 180 1.00 20.02 10.10
N HIS A 181 0.04 20.57 10.82
CA HIS A 181 -1.08 21.34 10.26
C HIS A 181 -2.00 20.54 9.31
N ALA A 182 -2.00 19.20 9.37
CA ALA A 182 -2.98 18.40 8.66
C ALA A 182 -4.36 18.62 9.28
N GLU A 183 -5.19 19.41 8.60
CA GLU A 183 -6.55 19.76 9.03
C GLU A 183 -7.54 18.73 8.46
N GLY A 184 -8.52 18.30 9.26
CA GLY A 184 -9.58 17.38 8.89
C GLY A 184 -10.17 16.68 10.10
N ASP A 185 -11.46 16.34 10.03
CA ASP A 185 -12.16 15.62 11.11
C ASP A 185 -11.70 14.14 11.19
N VAL A 186 -11.19 13.61 10.08
CA VAL A 186 -10.58 12.28 9.96
C VAL A 186 -9.24 12.41 9.26
N LYS A 187 -8.24 11.70 9.78
CA LYS A 187 -6.88 11.66 9.25
C LYS A 187 -6.51 10.25 8.80
N LEU A 188 -6.19 10.11 7.52
CA LEU A 188 -5.75 8.88 6.88
C LEU A 188 -4.25 8.95 6.62
N LEU A 189 -3.49 7.96 7.09
CA LEU A 189 -2.03 7.91 6.93
C LEU A 189 -1.63 6.83 5.94
N LEU A 190 -0.83 7.19 4.93
CA LEU A 190 -0.10 6.27 4.08
C LEU A 190 1.31 6.10 4.64
N SER A 191 1.65 4.90 5.05
CA SER A 191 3.00 4.55 5.55
C SER A 191 3.29 3.09 5.21
N HIS A 192 4.38 2.85 4.48
CA HIS A 192 4.66 1.55 3.89
C HIS A 192 4.79 0.41 4.90
N ASP A 193 5.66 0.56 5.90
CA ASP A 193 5.96 -0.49 6.89
C ASP A 193 4.97 -0.45 8.06
N PRO A 194 4.20 -1.52 8.33
CA PRO A 194 3.22 -1.56 9.42
C PRO A 194 3.82 -1.43 10.81
N SER A 195 5.11 -1.70 11.00
CA SER A 195 5.78 -1.53 12.28
C SER A 195 5.85 -0.06 12.74
N HIS A 196 5.68 0.89 11.82
CA HIS A 196 5.58 2.32 12.11
C HIS A 196 4.40 2.62 13.05
N TRP A 197 3.28 1.88 12.90
CA TRP A 197 2.07 2.07 13.70
C TRP A 197 2.32 1.97 15.20
N ASP A 198 2.83 0.81 15.67
CA ASP A 198 3.13 0.62 17.10
C ASP A 198 4.32 1.47 17.57
N ALA A 199 5.29 1.74 16.69
CA ALA A 199 6.52 2.42 17.09
C ALA A 199 6.37 3.95 17.25
N GLN A 200 5.56 4.60 16.44
CA GLN A 200 5.39 6.07 16.44
C GLN A 200 3.94 6.51 16.33
N VAL A 201 3.16 6.00 15.35
CA VAL A 201 1.85 6.56 15.00
C VAL A 201 0.93 6.60 16.21
N ARG A 202 0.77 5.48 16.89
CA ARG A 202 -0.14 5.35 18.05
C ARG A 202 0.20 6.27 19.23
N THR A 203 1.46 6.59 19.41
CA THR A 203 1.92 7.36 20.58
C THR A 203 2.19 8.82 20.28
N GLN A 204 2.62 9.14 19.05
CA GLN A 204 3.02 10.50 18.67
C GLN A 204 1.92 11.25 17.93
N GLN A 205 1.03 10.54 17.22
CA GLN A 205 -0.09 11.10 16.45
C GLN A 205 -1.38 10.33 16.75
N PRO A 206 -1.93 10.44 17.99
CA PRO A 206 -3.10 9.67 18.41
C PRO A 206 -4.40 10.10 17.70
N ASP A 207 -4.37 11.18 16.94
CA ASP A 207 -5.45 11.72 16.12
C ASP A 207 -5.45 11.22 14.67
N ILE A 208 -4.54 10.33 14.31
CA ILE A 208 -4.63 9.58 13.05
C ILE A 208 -5.64 8.45 13.26
N ASP A 209 -6.70 8.42 12.44
CA ASP A 209 -7.80 7.46 12.59
C ASP A 209 -7.51 6.12 11.91
N LEU A 210 -6.91 6.15 10.71
CA LEU A 210 -6.63 4.94 9.92
C LEU A 210 -5.29 5.05 9.20
N MET A 211 -4.43 4.05 9.40
CA MET A 211 -3.17 3.90 8.67
C MET A 211 -3.31 2.81 7.59
N PHE A 212 -2.78 3.08 6.41
CA PHE A 212 -2.64 2.14 5.30
C PHE A 212 -1.18 1.72 5.16
N ALA A 213 -0.92 0.41 5.13
CA ALA A 213 0.42 -0.14 5.00
C ALA A 213 0.46 -1.34 4.05
N GLY A 214 1.67 -1.79 3.70
CA GLY A 214 1.97 -2.98 2.92
C GLY A 214 3.17 -3.75 3.46
N HIS A 215 4.25 -3.82 2.66
CA HIS A 215 5.59 -4.26 3.04
C HIS A 215 5.77 -5.76 3.33
N THR A 216 4.84 -6.37 4.04
CA THR A 216 5.02 -7.73 4.58
C THR A 216 4.85 -8.82 3.52
N HIS A 217 4.09 -8.55 2.46
CA HIS A 217 3.59 -9.51 1.46
C HIS A 217 2.88 -10.75 2.07
N GLY A 218 2.71 -10.80 3.41
CA GLY A 218 2.43 -12.05 4.11
C GLY A 218 3.46 -13.13 3.77
N MET A 219 4.73 -12.72 3.50
CA MET A 219 5.81 -13.57 2.98
C MET A 219 5.42 -14.39 1.74
N GLN A 220 4.37 -14.01 1.02
CA GLN A 220 3.88 -14.71 -0.20
C GLN A 220 3.55 -16.19 0.04
N LEU A 221 3.57 -16.64 1.28
CA LEU A 221 3.39 -18.03 1.70
C LEU A 221 2.50 -18.11 2.92
N GLY A 222 1.46 -18.95 2.88
CA GLY A 222 0.60 -19.14 4.04
C GLY A 222 -0.68 -19.91 3.73
N VAL A 223 -1.64 -19.79 4.63
CA VAL A 223 -2.97 -20.40 4.53
C VAL A 223 -4.00 -19.39 5.00
N GLU A 224 -5.05 -19.19 4.19
CA GLU A 224 -6.23 -18.39 4.54
C GLU A 224 -7.48 -19.20 4.22
N ILE A 225 -8.26 -19.58 5.25
CA ILE A 225 -9.50 -20.34 5.13
C ILE A 225 -10.52 -19.72 6.09
N GLY A 226 -11.56 -19.07 5.55
CA GLY A 226 -12.50 -18.31 6.37
C GLY A 226 -11.77 -17.23 7.16
N ASP A 227 -11.98 -17.19 8.48
CA ASP A 227 -11.32 -16.23 9.38
C ASP A 227 -9.91 -16.66 9.83
N PHE A 228 -9.55 -17.93 9.57
CA PHE A 228 -8.21 -18.42 9.91
C PHE A 228 -7.20 -17.93 8.89
N ARG A 229 -6.14 -17.30 9.40
CA ARG A 229 -4.99 -16.89 8.59
C ARG A 229 -3.67 -17.21 9.30
N TRP A 230 -2.75 -17.75 8.54
CA TRP A 230 -1.41 -18.04 9.00
C TRP A 230 -0.38 -17.80 7.89
N SER A 231 0.71 -17.16 8.24
CA SER A 231 1.90 -16.97 7.42
C SER A 231 3.12 -16.93 8.32
N PRO A 232 4.32 -17.32 7.84
CA PRO A 232 5.57 -17.08 8.57
C PRO A 232 5.79 -15.61 8.94
N SER A 233 5.20 -14.67 8.18
CA SER A 233 5.24 -13.21 8.44
C SER A 233 4.83 -12.85 9.87
N LYS A 234 3.88 -13.59 10.47
CA LYS A 234 3.39 -13.36 11.85
C LYS A 234 4.48 -13.44 12.94
N TYR A 235 5.61 -14.09 12.65
CA TYR A 235 6.72 -14.21 13.59
C TYR A 235 7.68 -13.03 13.53
N ILE A 236 7.54 -12.16 12.50
CA ILE A 236 8.35 -10.96 12.32
C ILE A 236 7.49 -9.71 12.52
N TYR A 237 6.28 -9.70 11.96
CA TYR A 237 5.34 -8.58 12.03
C TYR A 237 4.10 -8.97 12.83
N LYS A 238 3.84 -8.26 13.93
CA LYS A 238 2.61 -8.44 14.72
C LYS A 238 1.37 -8.17 13.85
N GLN A 239 1.44 -7.09 13.07
CA GLN A 239 0.41 -6.73 12.08
C GLN A 239 0.95 -7.03 10.67
N TRP A 240 0.56 -8.17 10.10
CA TRP A 240 1.12 -8.61 8.82
C TRP A 240 0.11 -8.64 7.66
N ALA A 241 -1.18 -8.58 7.92
CA ALA A 241 -2.22 -8.53 6.88
C ALA A 241 -3.60 -8.22 7.45
N ASP A 242 -4.47 -7.54 6.66
CA ASP A 242 -5.86 -7.20 6.98
C ASP A 242 -5.98 -6.05 8.01
N LEU A 243 -7.17 -5.88 8.61
CA LEU A 243 -7.52 -4.81 9.52
C LEU A 243 -7.15 -5.14 10.97
N TYR A 244 -6.53 -4.19 11.65
CA TYR A 244 -6.23 -4.19 13.07
C TYR A 244 -6.80 -2.94 13.71
N GLN A 245 -7.27 -3.05 14.95
CA GLN A 245 -7.80 -1.95 15.74
C GLN A 245 -7.18 -1.94 17.13
N GLU A 246 -6.74 -0.76 17.57
CA GLU A 246 -6.23 -0.54 18.91
C GLU A 246 -6.66 0.85 19.41
N GLY A 247 -7.55 0.87 20.39
CA GLY A 247 -8.19 2.10 20.83
C GLY A 247 -9.08 2.71 19.73
N ASN A 248 -8.80 3.96 19.37
CA ASN A 248 -9.52 4.67 18.32
C ASN A 248 -8.77 4.70 16.98
N GLN A 249 -7.70 3.92 16.84
CA GLN A 249 -6.91 3.89 15.64
C GLN A 249 -7.01 2.54 14.95
N ASP A 250 -7.14 2.58 13.63
CA ASP A 250 -7.15 1.41 12.77
C ASP A 250 -5.87 1.35 11.91
N LEU A 251 -5.44 0.14 11.59
CA LEU A 251 -4.37 -0.14 10.64
C LEU A 251 -4.85 -1.18 9.64
N TYR A 252 -4.77 -0.89 8.36
CA TYR A 252 -4.95 -1.89 7.31
C TYR A 252 -3.60 -2.24 6.68
N VAL A 253 -3.26 -3.53 6.64
CA VAL A 253 -2.03 -4.04 6.02
C VAL A 253 -2.40 -4.85 4.77
N ASN A 254 -2.06 -4.30 3.59
CA ASN A 254 -2.24 -4.94 2.29
C ASN A 254 -1.17 -6.02 2.08
N ARG A 255 -1.53 -7.16 1.46
CA ARG A 255 -0.63 -8.29 1.19
C ARG A 255 0.25 -8.10 -0.05
N GLY A 256 0.16 -6.94 -0.69
CA GLY A 256 0.90 -6.61 -1.91
C GLY A 256 0.20 -7.09 -3.19
N PHE A 257 0.36 -6.29 -4.23
CA PHE A 257 -0.15 -6.54 -5.58
C PHE A 257 0.80 -7.44 -6.39
N GLY A 258 2.10 -7.24 -6.25
CA GLY A 258 3.13 -8.00 -6.94
C GLY A 258 3.78 -9.08 -6.07
N PHE A 259 5.02 -9.38 -6.35
CA PHE A 259 5.83 -10.35 -5.62
C PHE A 259 7.32 -9.98 -5.71
N LEU A 260 8.09 -10.47 -4.73
CA LEU A 260 9.54 -10.19 -4.64
C LEU A 260 10.28 -11.45 -4.16
N GLY A 261 11.49 -11.69 -4.68
CA GLY A 261 12.33 -12.82 -4.30
C GLY A 261 11.83 -14.14 -4.87
N PHE A 262 10.85 -14.78 -4.23
CA PHE A 262 10.16 -15.94 -4.81
C PHE A 262 9.19 -15.46 -5.90
N PRO A 263 9.30 -15.94 -7.15
CA PRO A 263 8.50 -15.45 -8.29
C PRO A 263 7.07 -16.02 -8.28
N GLY A 264 6.41 -16.02 -7.15
CA GLY A 264 5.08 -16.59 -7.00
C GLY A 264 4.44 -16.32 -5.64
N ARG A 265 3.21 -16.81 -5.46
CA ARG A 265 2.47 -16.73 -4.20
C ARG A 265 1.77 -18.06 -3.92
N ILE A 266 1.87 -18.54 -2.69
CA ILE A 266 1.30 -19.81 -2.24
C ILE A 266 0.39 -19.54 -1.04
N GLY A 267 -0.93 -19.59 -1.25
CA GLY A 267 -1.94 -19.44 -0.21
C GLY A 267 -2.15 -17.99 0.28
N ILE A 268 -1.18 -17.10 0.11
CA ILE A 268 -1.32 -15.65 0.30
C ILE A 268 -1.31 -14.99 -1.07
N TYR A 269 -2.49 -14.73 -1.63
CA TYR A 269 -2.67 -14.23 -2.99
C TYR A 269 -2.46 -12.71 -3.09
N PRO A 270 -2.17 -12.19 -4.32
CA PRO A 270 -2.07 -10.75 -4.54
C PRO A 270 -3.38 -10.06 -4.17
N GLU A 271 -3.26 -8.88 -3.58
CA GLU A 271 -4.39 -8.19 -2.99
C GLU A 271 -4.69 -6.85 -3.64
N ILE A 272 -5.97 -6.63 -3.88
CA ILE A 272 -6.58 -5.34 -4.19
C ILE A 272 -7.54 -5.04 -3.03
N THR A 273 -7.27 -3.99 -2.27
CA THR A 273 -8.12 -3.64 -1.12
C THR A 273 -9.13 -2.59 -1.50
N ILE A 274 -10.37 -2.75 -1.00
CA ILE A 274 -11.41 -1.72 -1.03
C ILE A 274 -11.88 -1.50 0.41
N LEU A 275 -11.62 -0.32 0.96
CA LEU A 275 -12.15 0.10 2.25
C LEU A 275 -13.30 1.07 2.06
N GLU A 276 -14.48 0.72 2.57
CA GLU A 276 -15.64 1.60 2.66
C GLU A 276 -15.64 2.25 4.04
N LEU A 277 -15.53 3.58 4.10
CA LEU A 277 -15.53 4.30 5.36
C LEU A 277 -16.97 4.60 5.81
N THR A 278 -17.25 4.45 7.10
CA THR A 278 -18.59 4.71 7.65
C THR A 278 -18.51 5.29 9.06
N SER A 279 -19.39 6.27 9.34
CA SER A 279 -19.61 6.79 10.69
C SER A 279 -20.63 5.95 11.49
N ARG A 280 -21.21 4.89 10.88
CA ARG A 280 -22.22 4.02 11.51
C ARG A 280 -21.55 2.79 12.09
N PRO A 281 -21.80 2.44 13.37
CA PRO A 281 -21.25 1.23 13.97
C PRO A 281 -21.56 0.00 13.12
N LEU A 282 -20.55 -0.87 13.00
CA LEU A 282 -20.73 -2.15 12.31
C LEU A 282 -21.53 -3.10 13.23
N VAL A 283 -22.68 -3.58 12.75
CA VAL A 283 -23.55 -4.51 13.47
C VAL A 283 -23.08 -5.95 13.25
#